data_e291621092b1907c9de9fcbd409ea54f
#
_entry.id   e291621092b1907c9de9fcbd409ea54f
#
_cell.length_a   1.000
_cell.length_b   1.000
_cell.length_c   1.000
_cell.angle_alpha   90.00
_cell.angle_beta   90.00
_cell.angle_gamma   90.00
#
_symmetry.space_group_name_H-M   'P 1'
#
loop_
_entity.id
_entity.type
_entity.pdbx_description
1 polymer ?
#
loop_
_entity_poly.entity_id
_entity_poly.type
_entity_poly.pdbx_seq_one_letter_code
_entity_poly.pdbx_strand_id
1 'polypeptide(L)'
;MSADNNTNTGDVIITVENLKKVYGNHVVLNGISTTIKKGEVIAIIGPSGCGKSTFLRSLNMLEIPTEGHVYFHDTDLTDKSVNINHIREKIGMVFQNFNLFPNMTVKKNIMLAPVQLKIMTEQEAEKKAYELLDRVGLRDKADQYPDMLSGGQKQRVAIARSMAMEPEVMLFDEPTSALDPEMVGEVLAIIKELAESGMTMLIVTHEMGFAREVATRTMFLYDGVIAEENTPDKLFGDPQSPRLKDFLSKVL
;
A
#
# COMPACT_ATOMS: atom_id res chain seq x y z
N MET A 1 24.26 -35.17 13.24
CA MET A 1 23.96 -33.87 13.87
C MET A 1 23.39 -33.00 12.78
N SER A 2 22.06 -32.98 12.70
CA SER A 2 21.29 -32.25 11.70
C SER A 2 21.18 -30.81 12.15
N ALA A 3 21.66 -29.90 11.35
CA ALA A 3 21.45 -28.46 11.59
C ALA A 3 19.99 -28.14 11.22
N ASP A 4 19.18 -27.85 12.23
CA ASP A 4 17.84 -27.32 12.05
C ASP A 4 17.94 -25.91 11.46
N ASN A 5 17.76 -25.82 10.15
CA ASN A 5 17.45 -24.54 9.48
C ASN A 5 16.01 -24.16 9.84
N ASN A 6 15.83 -23.53 10.96
CA ASN A 6 14.56 -22.89 11.34
C ASN A 6 14.44 -21.57 10.57
N THR A 7 14.19 -21.65 9.27
CA THR A 7 13.71 -20.50 8.48
C THR A 7 12.27 -20.28 8.91
N ASN A 8 12.05 -19.20 9.66
CA ASN A 8 10.73 -18.68 10.01
C ASN A 8 10.00 -18.31 8.69
N THR A 9 9.34 -19.29 8.08
CA THR A 9 8.50 -19.14 6.89
C THR A 9 7.17 -18.57 7.35
N GLY A 10 7.14 -17.25 7.63
CA GLY A 10 5.86 -16.55 7.80
C GLY A 10 4.95 -16.83 6.59
N ASP A 11 3.64 -16.96 6.83
CA ASP A 11 2.65 -17.27 5.80
C ASP A 11 2.75 -16.27 4.65
N VAL A 12 3.05 -16.75 3.43
CA VAL A 12 3.07 -15.92 2.22
C VAL A 12 1.64 -15.57 1.86
N ILE A 13 1.37 -14.27 1.70
CA ILE A 13 0.04 -13.76 1.38
C ILE A 13 -0.07 -13.32 -0.09
N ILE A 14 1.03 -12.77 -0.67
CA ILE A 14 1.10 -12.44 -2.09
C ILE A 14 2.37 -13.05 -2.67
N THR A 15 2.24 -13.69 -3.85
CA THR A 15 3.37 -14.14 -4.67
C THR A 15 3.31 -13.46 -6.03
N VAL A 16 4.43 -12.93 -6.48
CA VAL A 16 4.58 -12.30 -7.79
C VAL A 16 5.62 -13.09 -8.59
N GLU A 17 5.27 -13.50 -9.80
CA GLU A 17 6.14 -14.29 -10.65
C GLU A 17 6.31 -13.64 -12.03
N ASN A 18 7.54 -13.25 -12.35
CA ASN A 18 7.95 -12.70 -13.65
C ASN A 18 7.05 -11.57 -14.16
N LEU A 19 6.59 -10.70 -13.25
CA LEU A 19 5.64 -9.64 -13.53
C LEU A 19 6.22 -8.65 -14.53
N LYS A 20 5.58 -8.51 -15.69
CA LYS A 20 5.94 -7.58 -16.74
C LYS A 20 4.77 -6.67 -17.10
N LYS A 21 5.04 -5.39 -17.31
CA LYS A 21 4.06 -4.43 -17.80
C LYS A 21 4.65 -3.57 -18.90
N VAL A 22 3.92 -3.51 -20.02
CA VAL A 22 4.29 -2.74 -21.21
C VAL A 22 3.14 -1.81 -21.59
N TYR A 23 3.44 -0.55 -21.86
CA TYR A 23 2.52 0.43 -22.43
C TYR A 23 3.01 0.82 -23.83
N GLY A 24 2.28 0.39 -24.86
CA GLY A 24 2.76 0.54 -26.24
C GLY A 24 4.10 -0.18 -26.43
N ASN A 25 5.17 0.57 -26.68
CA ASN A 25 6.54 0.04 -26.82
C ASN A 25 7.41 0.25 -25.57
N HIS A 26 6.85 0.84 -24.50
CA HIS A 26 7.61 1.16 -23.31
C HIS A 26 7.42 0.09 -22.23
N VAL A 27 8.50 -0.59 -21.87
CA VAL A 27 8.53 -1.57 -20.77
C VAL A 27 8.67 -0.81 -19.45
N VAL A 28 7.65 -0.93 -18.58
CA VAL A 28 7.63 -0.25 -17.27
C VAL A 28 8.00 -1.21 -16.14
N LEU A 29 7.57 -2.48 -16.23
CA LEU A 29 8.02 -3.55 -15.34
C LEU A 29 8.60 -4.66 -16.18
N ASN A 30 9.72 -5.21 -15.75
CA ASN A 30 10.52 -6.16 -16.55
C ASN A 30 10.88 -7.41 -15.77
N GLY A 31 9.89 -8.25 -15.48
CA GLY A 31 10.10 -9.58 -14.89
C GLY A 31 10.33 -9.55 -13.37
N ILE A 32 9.55 -8.75 -12.62
CA ILE A 32 9.64 -8.71 -11.15
C ILE A 32 9.10 -10.01 -10.57
N SER A 33 9.89 -10.65 -9.70
CA SER A 33 9.45 -11.77 -8.87
C SER A 33 9.78 -11.51 -7.41
N THR A 34 8.78 -11.67 -6.52
CA THR A 34 8.92 -11.46 -5.08
C THR A 34 7.76 -12.13 -4.32
N THR A 35 7.90 -12.26 -3.01
CA THR A 35 6.84 -12.73 -2.12
C THR A 35 6.61 -11.73 -1.00
N ILE A 36 5.38 -11.59 -0.55
CA ILE A 36 4.98 -10.75 0.58
C ILE A 36 4.42 -11.66 1.66
N LYS A 37 4.95 -11.55 2.88
CA LYS A 37 4.52 -12.34 4.03
C LYS A 37 3.53 -11.56 4.89
N LYS A 38 2.67 -12.28 5.59
CA LYS A 38 1.71 -11.71 6.55
C LYS A 38 2.45 -10.91 7.64
N GLY A 39 1.97 -9.70 7.92
CA GLY A 39 2.56 -8.79 8.89
C GLY A 39 3.83 -8.08 8.40
N GLU A 40 4.25 -8.29 7.14
CA GLU A 40 5.41 -7.62 6.58
C GLU A 40 5.05 -6.19 6.14
N VAL A 41 5.93 -5.25 6.46
CA VAL A 41 5.83 -3.85 6.00
C VAL A 41 6.94 -3.59 5.00
N ILE A 42 6.57 -3.41 3.74
CA ILE A 42 7.52 -3.22 2.63
C ILE A 42 7.49 -1.78 2.16
N ALA A 43 8.62 -1.07 2.27
CA ALA A 43 8.79 0.22 1.62
C ALA A 43 9.34 0.02 0.20
N ILE A 44 8.72 0.68 -0.78
CA ILE A 44 9.13 0.66 -2.18
C ILE A 44 9.65 2.06 -2.53
N ILE A 45 10.95 2.16 -2.78
CA ILE A 45 11.64 3.40 -3.09
C ILE A 45 12.26 3.35 -4.49
N GLY A 46 12.61 4.50 -5.05
CA GLY A 46 13.27 4.61 -6.35
C GLY A 46 12.89 5.90 -7.08
N PRO A 47 13.55 6.22 -8.20
CA PRO A 47 13.31 7.46 -8.95
C PRO A 47 11.88 7.52 -9.51
N SER A 48 11.43 8.74 -9.83
CA SER A 48 10.13 8.93 -10.48
C SER A 48 10.10 8.21 -11.84
N GLY A 49 8.95 7.60 -12.16
CA GLY A 49 8.76 6.88 -13.43
C GLY A 49 9.39 5.48 -13.52
N CYS A 50 10.05 4.96 -12.48
CA CYS A 50 10.68 3.62 -12.52
C CYS A 50 9.70 2.45 -12.35
N GLY A 51 8.38 2.71 -12.23
CA GLY A 51 7.35 1.68 -12.18
C GLY A 51 6.80 1.35 -10.79
N LYS A 52 7.14 2.10 -9.72
CA LYS A 52 6.67 1.82 -8.33
C LYS A 52 5.15 1.71 -8.22
N SER A 53 4.43 2.74 -8.64
CA SER A 53 2.96 2.75 -8.60
C SER A 53 2.35 1.71 -9.52
N THR A 54 2.97 1.44 -10.67
CA THR A 54 2.53 0.38 -11.59
C THR A 54 2.67 -1.00 -10.94
N PHE A 55 3.81 -1.27 -10.28
CA PHE A 55 4.02 -2.50 -9.53
C PHE A 55 2.98 -2.64 -8.40
N LEU A 56 2.83 -1.60 -7.58
CA LEU A 56 1.88 -1.62 -6.46
C LEU A 56 0.44 -1.88 -6.94
N ARG A 57 -0.01 -1.20 -8.01
CA ARG A 57 -1.35 -1.35 -8.60
C ARG A 57 -1.54 -2.69 -9.31
N SER A 58 -0.48 -3.36 -9.70
CA SER A 58 -0.57 -4.71 -10.28
C SER A 58 -0.94 -5.75 -9.22
N LEU A 59 -0.60 -5.54 -7.94
CA LEU A 59 -0.89 -6.47 -6.85
C LEU A 59 -2.39 -6.63 -6.56
N ASN A 60 -3.21 -5.63 -6.91
CA ASN A 60 -4.67 -5.70 -6.81
C ASN A 60 -5.37 -5.63 -8.18
N MET A 61 -4.62 -5.86 -9.25
CA MET A 61 -5.10 -5.88 -10.64
C MET A 61 -5.76 -4.57 -11.10
N LEU A 62 -5.46 -3.43 -10.46
CA LEU A 62 -5.80 -2.10 -11.03
C LEU A 62 -4.97 -1.83 -12.29
N GLU A 63 -3.73 -2.33 -12.31
CA GLU A 63 -2.90 -2.44 -13.51
C GLU A 63 -2.76 -3.91 -13.87
N ILE A 64 -3.38 -4.30 -14.99
CA ILE A 64 -3.30 -5.69 -15.47
C ILE A 64 -1.91 -5.92 -16.06
N PRO A 65 -1.16 -6.93 -15.58
CA PRO A 65 0.14 -7.32 -16.16
C PRO A 65 0.04 -7.66 -17.64
N THR A 66 1.14 -7.44 -18.38
CA THR A 66 1.26 -7.91 -19.77
C THR A 66 1.69 -9.38 -19.80
N GLU A 67 2.59 -9.76 -18.89
CA GLU A 67 3.07 -11.13 -18.70
C GLU A 67 3.33 -11.36 -17.21
N GLY A 68 3.47 -12.64 -16.81
CA GLY A 68 3.69 -13.04 -15.42
C GLY A 68 2.41 -13.20 -14.63
N HIS A 69 2.55 -13.55 -13.36
CA HIS A 69 1.44 -13.90 -12.49
C HIS A 69 1.51 -13.17 -11.15
N VAL A 70 0.34 -12.91 -10.57
CA VAL A 70 0.18 -12.41 -9.21
C VAL A 70 -0.79 -13.34 -8.50
N TYR A 71 -0.34 -13.94 -7.40
CA TYR A 71 -1.18 -14.79 -6.56
C TYR A 71 -1.50 -14.08 -5.25
N PHE A 72 -2.75 -14.15 -4.84
CA PHE A 72 -3.18 -13.79 -3.50
C PHE A 72 -3.60 -15.09 -2.79
N HIS A 73 -2.85 -15.50 -1.76
CA HIS A 73 -2.83 -16.86 -1.28
C HIS A 73 -2.61 -17.84 -2.44
N ASP A 74 -3.50 -18.81 -2.63
CA ASP A 74 -3.42 -19.80 -3.72
C ASP A 74 -4.17 -19.38 -5.00
N THR A 75 -4.69 -18.14 -5.05
CA THR A 75 -5.52 -17.66 -6.17
C THR A 75 -4.68 -16.84 -7.15
N ASP A 76 -4.56 -17.29 -8.39
CA ASP A 76 -3.93 -16.53 -9.49
C ASP A 76 -4.87 -15.39 -9.93
N LEU A 77 -4.51 -14.15 -9.63
CA LEU A 77 -5.30 -12.96 -9.97
C LEU A 77 -5.30 -12.65 -11.47
N THR A 78 -4.38 -13.23 -12.23
CA THR A 78 -4.30 -13.04 -13.69
C THR A 78 -5.26 -13.93 -14.45
N ASP A 79 -5.84 -14.96 -13.78
CA ASP A 79 -6.87 -15.80 -14.35
C ASP A 79 -8.18 -15.01 -14.53
N LYS A 80 -8.69 -14.95 -15.75
CA LYS A 80 -9.93 -14.21 -16.11
C LYS A 80 -11.19 -14.78 -15.45
N SER A 81 -11.15 -15.98 -14.90
CA SER A 81 -12.26 -16.59 -14.17
C SER A 81 -12.39 -16.06 -12.74
N VAL A 82 -11.33 -15.43 -12.20
CA VAL A 82 -11.31 -14.90 -10.83
C VAL A 82 -12.16 -13.65 -10.72
N ASN A 83 -13.03 -13.62 -9.72
CA ASN A 83 -13.75 -12.41 -9.36
C ASN A 83 -12.83 -11.43 -8.61
N ILE A 84 -12.16 -10.58 -9.37
CA ILE A 84 -11.18 -9.62 -8.83
C ILE A 84 -11.79 -8.64 -7.80
N ASN A 85 -13.11 -8.38 -7.84
CA ASN A 85 -13.74 -7.50 -6.86
C ASN A 85 -13.72 -8.12 -5.47
N HIS A 86 -13.86 -9.44 -5.36
CA HIS A 86 -13.75 -10.17 -4.09
C HIS A 86 -12.33 -10.09 -3.50
N ILE A 87 -11.31 -10.09 -4.37
CA ILE A 87 -9.91 -9.90 -3.94
C ILE A 87 -9.68 -8.46 -3.45
N ARG A 88 -10.25 -7.48 -4.13
CA ARG A 88 -10.14 -6.07 -3.75
C ARG A 88 -10.84 -5.73 -2.42
N GLU A 89 -11.73 -6.58 -1.93
CA GLU A 89 -12.26 -6.48 -0.57
C GLU A 89 -11.19 -6.77 0.48
N LYS A 90 -10.20 -7.62 0.12
CA LYS A 90 -9.10 -8.07 0.99
C LYS A 90 -7.80 -7.29 0.81
N ILE A 91 -7.65 -6.58 -0.30
CA ILE A 91 -6.47 -5.75 -0.60
C ILE A 91 -6.90 -4.29 -0.70
N GLY A 92 -6.80 -3.57 0.41
CA GLY A 92 -7.12 -2.16 0.48
C GLY A 92 -6.09 -1.30 -0.26
N MET A 93 -6.53 -0.17 -0.82
CA MET A 93 -5.65 0.77 -1.52
C MET A 93 -5.91 2.21 -1.10
N VAL A 94 -4.83 2.91 -0.78
CA VAL A 94 -4.80 4.33 -0.49
C VAL A 94 -3.99 5.03 -1.58
N PHE A 95 -4.61 5.99 -2.26
CA PHE A 95 -4.03 6.70 -3.40
C PHE A 95 -3.43 8.05 -2.99
N GLN A 96 -2.54 8.56 -3.80
CA GLN A 96 -1.98 9.90 -3.70
C GLN A 96 -3.06 11.00 -3.67
N ASN A 97 -4.10 10.89 -4.49
CA ASN A 97 -5.15 11.90 -4.68
C ASN A 97 -6.41 11.66 -3.84
N PHE A 98 -6.31 10.98 -2.67
CA PHE A 98 -7.40 10.73 -1.71
C PHE A 98 -8.58 9.95 -2.30
N ASN A 99 -9.09 10.30 -3.47
CA ASN A 99 -10.20 9.69 -4.21
C ASN A 99 -11.49 9.55 -3.37
N LEU A 100 -11.78 10.54 -2.53
CA LEU A 100 -13.04 10.59 -1.78
C LEU A 100 -14.20 10.96 -2.70
N PHE A 101 -15.39 10.45 -2.42
CA PHE A 101 -16.61 10.81 -3.10
C PHE A 101 -17.08 12.20 -2.64
N PRO A 102 -17.01 13.23 -3.48
CA PRO A 102 -17.25 14.62 -3.07
C PRO A 102 -18.71 14.91 -2.69
N ASN A 103 -19.64 14.12 -3.20
CA ASN A 103 -21.07 14.21 -2.95
C ASN A 103 -21.57 13.41 -1.73
N MET A 104 -20.65 12.84 -0.96
CA MET A 104 -20.93 12.08 0.26
C MET A 104 -20.19 12.68 1.46
N THR A 105 -20.81 12.63 2.63
CA THR A 105 -20.13 13.01 3.86
C THR A 105 -18.94 12.08 4.16
N VAL A 106 -18.06 12.50 5.05
CA VAL A 106 -16.92 11.71 5.53
C VAL A 106 -17.37 10.32 6.01
N LYS A 107 -18.37 10.29 6.88
CA LYS A 107 -18.95 9.04 7.39
C LYS A 107 -19.48 8.15 6.24
N LYS A 108 -20.24 8.72 5.31
CA LYS A 108 -20.79 7.98 4.18
C LYS A 108 -19.71 7.45 3.24
N ASN A 109 -18.60 8.17 3.06
CA ASN A 109 -17.44 7.67 2.32
C ASN A 109 -16.88 6.36 2.93
N ILE A 110 -16.84 6.28 4.27
CA ILE A 110 -16.32 5.09 4.98
C ILE A 110 -17.33 3.95 4.92
N MET A 111 -18.61 4.24 5.09
CA MET A 111 -19.69 3.24 5.13
C MET A 111 -20.03 2.63 3.78
N LEU A 112 -19.72 3.31 2.67
CA LEU A 112 -20.26 2.98 1.35
C LEU A 112 -19.97 1.53 0.94
N ALA A 113 -18.72 1.12 0.94
CA ALA A 113 -18.33 -0.21 0.47
C ALA A 113 -18.88 -1.34 1.36
N PRO A 114 -18.70 -1.31 2.69
CA PRO A 114 -19.25 -2.34 3.58
C PRO A 114 -20.77 -2.55 3.44
N VAL A 115 -21.53 -1.46 3.28
CA VAL A 115 -22.99 -1.53 3.13
C VAL A 115 -23.39 -2.00 1.73
N GLN A 116 -22.77 -1.44 0.69
CA GLN A 116 -23.13 -1.77 -0.70
C GLN A 116 -22.80 -3.23 -1.05
N LEU A 117 -21.72 -3.77 -0.51
CA LEU A 117 -21.30 -5.16 -0.65
C LEU A 117 -22.00 -6.10 0.34
N LYS A 118 -22.90 -5.58 1.18
CA LYS A 118 -23.66 -6.34 2.19
C LYS A 118 -22.78 -7.10 3.19
N ILE A 119 -21.60 -6.59 3.46
CA ILE A 119 -20.67 -7.11 4.48
C ILE A 119 -21.15 -6.69 5.87
N MET A 120 -21.69 -5.47 5.97
CA MET A 120 -22.23 -4.89 7.20
C MET A 120 -23.62 -4.32 6.93
N THR A 121 -24.46 -4.33 7.96
CA THR A 121 -25.69 -3.52 7.99
C THR A 121 -25.33 -2.04 8.08
N GLU A 122 -26.27 -1.15 7.78
CA GLU A 122 -26.04 0.30 7.87
C GLU A 122 -25.66 0.74 9.29
N GLN A 123 -26.27 0.13 10.32
CA GLN A 123 -25.97 0.42 11.72
C GLN A 123 -24.55 -0.06 12.12
N GLU A 124 -24.15 -1.25 11.70
CA GLU A 124 -22.79 -1.77 11.95
C GLU A 124 -21.73 -0.92 11.24
N ALA A 125 -21.99 -0.57 9.97
CA ALA A 125 -21.08 0.29 9.20
C ALA A 125 -20.97 1.71 9.80
N GLU A 126 -22.06 2.27 10.33
CA GLU A 126 -22.03 3.55 11.02
C GLU A 126 -21.18 3.49 12.30
N LYS A 127 -21.38 2.47 13.12
CA LYS A 127 -20.56 2.24 14.32
C LYS A 127 -19.08 2.10 13.95
N LYS A 128 -18.77 1.27 12.96
CA LYS A 128 -17.41 1.07 12.45
C LYS A 128 -16.80 2.38 11.92
N ALA A 129 -17.59 3.18 11.19
CA ALA A 129 -17.13 4.47 10.68
C ALA A 129 -16.73 5.42 11.80
N TYR A 130 -17.51 5.49 12.89
CA TYR A 130 -17.15 6.31 14.04
C TYR A 130 -15.91 5.79 14.77
N GLU A 131 -15.75 4.48 14.94
CA GLU A 131 -14.54 3.86 15.51
C GLU A 131 -13.29 4.21 14.69
N LEU A 132 -13.38 4.15 13.36
CA LEU A 132 -12.28 4.49 12.47
C LEU A 132 -11.99 6.00 12.44
N LEU A 133 -13.04 6.83 12.52
CA LEU A 133 -12.88 8.28 12.61
C LEU A 133 -12.25 8.72 13.95
N ASP A 134 -12.56 8.03 15.05
CA ASP A 134 -11.86 8.22 16.32
C ASP A 134 -10.37 7.91 16.18
N ARG A 135 -10.05 6.77 15.56
CA ARG A 135 -8.67 6.31 15.34
C ARG A 135 -7.84 7.30 14.51
N VAL A 136 -8.45 7.94 13.52
CA VAL A 136 -7.76 8.95 12.68
C VAL A 136 -7.97 10.41 13.18
N GLY A 137 -8.58 10.59 14.35
CA GLY A 137 -8.77 11.90 14.99
C GLY A 137 -9.72 12.84 14.24
N LEU A 138 -10.78 12.31 13.60
CA LEU A 138 -11.70 13.08 12.74
C LEU A 138 -13.18 12.82 13.05
N ARG A 139 -13.51 12.37 14.28
CA ARG A 139 -14.90 12.10 14.68
C ARG A 139 -15.81 13.32 14.51
N ASP A 140 -15.33 14.50 14.85
CA ASP A 140 -16.06 15.78 14.72
C ASP A 140 -16.34 16.19 13.28
N LYS A 141 -15.69 15.53 12.30
CA LYS A 141 -15.83 15.77 10.87
C LYS A 141 -16.77 14.79 10.16
N ALA A 142 -17.40 13.85 10.87
CA ALA A 142 -18.20 12.75 10.32
C ALA A 142 -19.25 13.20 9.30
N ASP A 143 -19.93 14.30 9.57
CA ASP A 143 -21.02 14.83 8.73
C ASP A 143 -20.56 15.93 7.74
N GLN A 144 -19.27 16.28 7.73
CA GLN A 144 -18.71 17.21 6.76
C GLN A 144 -18.50 16.53 5.39
N TYR A 145 -18.43 17.35 4.33
CA TYR A 145 -18.09 16.90 2.99
C TYR A 145 -16.58 17.03 2.73
N PRO A 146 -16.00 16.25 1.81
CA PRO A 146 -14.56 16.25 1.54
C PRO A 146 -13.96 17.61 1.18
N ASP A 147 -14.71 18.48 0.50
CA ASP A 147 -14.26 19.83 0.12
C ASP A 147 -14.04 20.76 1.33
N MET A 148 -14.62 20.45 2.47
CA MET A 148 -14.43 21.19 3.74
C MET A 148 -13.20 20.71 4.53
N LEU A 149 -12.47 19.71 4.05
CA LEU A 149 -11.33 19.10 4.73
C LEU A 149 -9.99 19.59 4.14
N SER A 150 -8.96 19.67 4.99
CA SER A 150 -7.57 19.83 4.53
C SER A 150 -7.08 18.56 3.79
N GLY A 151 -5.97 18.66 3.05
CA GLY A 151 -5.35 17.53 2.37
C GLY A 151 -5.05 16.37 3.30
N GLY A 152 -4.41 16.63 4.44
CA GLY A 152 -4.10 15.62 5.45
C GLY A 152 -5.34 14.97 6.05
N GLN A 153 -6.42 15.75 6.29
CA GLN A 153 -7.70 15.22 6.75
C GLN A 153 -8.33 14.30 5.68
N LYS A 154 -8.32 14.71 4.41
CA LYS A 154 -8.80 13.85 3.29
C LYS A 154 -8.05 12.54 3.23
N GLN A 155 -6.73 12.56 3.39
CA GLN A 155 -5.92 11.36 3.36
C GLN A 155 -6.21 10.43 4.54
N ARG A 156 -6.38 11.00 5.75
CA ARG A 156 -6.78 10.21 6.92
C ARG A 156 -8.15 9.56 6.74
N VAL A 157 -9.12 10.25 6.13
CA VAL A 157 -10.41 9.66 5.76
C VAL A 157 -10.25 8.56 4.71
N ALA A 158 -9.36 8.72 3.71
CA ALA A 158 -9.10 7.69 2.70
C ALA A 158 -8.50 6.42 3.33
N ILE A 159 -7.60 6.57 4.32
CA ILE A 159 -7.07 5.46 5.11
C ILE A 159 -8.20 4.77 5.88
N ALA A 160 -9.01 5.53 6.63
CA ALA A 160 -10.15 5.01 7.40
C ALA A 160 -11.15 4.26 6.49
N ARG A 161 -11.46 4.81 5.30
CA ARG A 161 -12.31 4.15 4.30
C ARG A 161 -11.74 2.80 3.85
N SER A 162 -10.44 2.73 3.59
CA SER A 162 -9.80 1.49 3.20
C SER A 162 -9.82 0.45 4.33
N MET A 163 -9.63 0.89 5.58
CA MET A 163 -9.69 0.03 6.77
C MET A 163 -11.09 -0.51 7.07
N ALA A 164 -12.16 0.18 6.64
CA ALA A 164 -13.54 -0.24 6.90
C ALA A 164 -13.88 -1.61 6.30
N MET A 165 -13.17 -2.03 5.28
CA MET A 165 -13.29 -3.36 4.64
C MET A 165 -12.54 -4.46 5.39
N GLU A 166 -11.80 -4.15 6.47
CA GLU A 166 -10.94 -5.08 7.22
C GLU A 166 -10.00 -5.89 6.31
N PRO A 167 -9.19 -5.19 5.49
CA PRO A 167 -8.34 -5.84 4.51
C PRO A 167 -7.22 -6.64 5.18
N GLU A 168 -6.72 -7.67 4.47
CA GLU A 168 -5.55 -8.44 4.89
C GLU A 168 -4.24 -7.75 4.49
N VAL A 169 -4.28 -6.92 3.43
CA VAL A 169 -3.15 -6.14 2.92
C VAL A 169 -3.58 -4.72 2.62
N MET A 170 -2.76 -3.75 2.99
CA MET A 170 -2.92 -2.33 2.65
C MET A 170 -1.83 -1.88 1.68
N LEU A 171 -2.23 -1.31 0.56
CA LEU A 171 -1.33 -0.72 -0.44
C LEU A 171 -1.40 0.81 -0.34
N PHE A 172 -0.25 1.47 -0.20
CA PHE A 172 -0.14 2.92 -0.12
C PHE A 172 0.67 3.45 -1.31
N ASP A 173 0.03 4.19 -2.20
CA ASP A 173 0.67 4.79 -3.38
C ASP A 173 0.96 6.26 -3.13
N GLU A 174 2.18 6.57 -2.67
CA GLU A 174 2.66 7.91 -2.33
C GLU A 174 1.68 8.69 -1.43
N PRO A 175 1.33 8.19 -0.22
CA PRO A 175 0.23 8.71 0.59
C PRO A 175 0.42 10.14 1.10
N THR A 176 1.63 10.70 0.98
CA THR A 176 1.97 12.04 1.47
C THR A 176 2.33 13.04 0.37
N SER A 177 2.52 12.60 -0.88
CA SER A 177 3.07 13.44 -1.95
C SER A 177 2.16 14.60 -2.40
N ALA A 178 0.86 14.53 -2.10
CA ALA A 178 -0.12 15.59 -2.39
C ALA A 178 -0.43 16.47 -1.16
N LEU A 179 0.38 16.39 -0.10
CA LEU A 179 0.17 17.08 1.17
C LEU A 179 1.17 18.22 1.38
N ASP A 180 0.71 19.25 2.07
CA ASP A 180 1.61 20.25 2.63
C ASP A 180 2.51 19.63 3.71
N PRO A 181 3.78 20.06 3.84
CA PRO A 181 4.74 19.45 4.78
C PRO A 181 4.25 19.38 6.23
N GLU A 182 3.45 20.36 6.67
CA GLU A 182 2.89 20.40 8.03
C GLU A 182 1.91 19.24 8.30
N MET A 183 1.31 18.66 7.26
CA MET A 183 0.30 17.60 7.38
C MET A 183 0.87 16.18 7.19
N VAL A 184 2.10 16.06 6.70
CA VAL A 184 2.76 14.77 6.41
C VAL A 184 2.87 13.93 7.69
N GLY A 185 3.33 14.54 8.79
CA GLY A 185 3.54 13.84 10.05
C GLY A 185 2.32 13.13 10.61
N GLU A 186 1.13 13.76 10.51
CA GLU A 186 -0.13 13.18 11.00
C GLU A 186 -0.53 11.92 10.22
N VAL A 187 -0.33 11.92 8.90
CA VAL A 187 -0.63 10.77 8.04
C VAL A 187 0.36 9.64 8.27
N LEU A 188 1.66 9.95 8.37
CA LEU A 188 2.70 8.96 8.65
C LEU A 188 2.52 8.31 10.03
N ALA A 189 2.08 9.06 11.04
CA ALA A 189 1.79 8.51 12.37
C ALA A 189 0.69 7.44 12.33
N ILE A 190 -0.37 7.63 11.55
CA ILE A 190 -1.43 6.62 11.38
C ILE A 190 -0.89 5.38 10.67
N ILE A 191 -0.08 5.55 9.61
CA ILE A 191 0.50 4.41 8.88
C ILE A 191 1.46 3.63 9.80
N LYS A 192 2.24 4.32 10.64
CA LYS A 192 3.08 3.70 11.65
C LYS A 192 2.28 2.89 12.67
N GLU A 193 1.18 3.44 13.19
CA GLU A 193 0.28 2.71 14.09
C GLU A 193 -0.28 1.44 13.44
N LEU A 194 -0.63 1.50 12.15
CA LEU A 194 -1.07 0.32 11.38
C LEU A 194 0.05 -0.74 11.28
N ALA A 195 1.30 -0.33 11.05
CA ALA A 195 2.45 -1.22 11.04
C ALA A 195 2.64 -1.92 12.38
N GLU A 196 2.60 -1.15 13.47
CA GLU A 196 2.73 -1.66 14.84
C GLU A 196 1.60 -2.62 15.23
N SER A 197 0.41 -2.47 14.62
CA SER A 197 -0.71 -3.40 14.81
C SER A 197 -0.56 -4.72 14.05
N GLY A 198 0.51 -4.92 13.29
CA GLY A 198 0.79 -6.13 12.51
C GLY A 198 0.08 -6.18 11.15
N MET A 199 -0.39 -5.04 10.62
CA MET A 199 -0.97 -4.96 9.28
C MET A 199 0.09 -5.25 8.20
N THR A 200 -0.25 -6.11 7.24
CA THR A 200 0.59 -6.33 6.06
C THR A 200 0.47 -5.13 5.12
N MET A 201 1.60 -4.49 4.78
CA MET A 201 1.55 -3.26 4.00
C MET A 201 2.67 -3.17 2.97
N LEU A 202 2.34 -2.59 1.80
CA LEU A 202 3.33 -2.12 0.83
C LEU A 202 3.14 -0.62 0.63
N ILE A 203 4.21 0.15 0.75
CA ILE A 203 4.18 1.61 0.79
C ILE A 203 5.17 2.16 -0.24
N VAL A 204 4.67 2.75 -1.31
CA VAL A 204 5.48 3.60 -2.20
C VAL A 204 5.63 4.94 -1.51
N THR A 205 6.87 5.35 -1.21
CA THR A 205 7.11 6.59 -0.48
C THR A 205 8.41 7.27 -0.91
N HIS A 206 8.45 8.58 -0.74
CA HIS A 206 9.64 9.44 -0.84
C HIS A 206 10.15 9.86 0.55
N GLU A 207 9.49 9.45 1.63
CA GLU A 207 9.85 9.73 3.01
C GLU A 207 10.88 8.69 3.50
N MET A 208 12.18 8.91 3.21
CA MET A 208 13.23 7.92 3.51
C MET A 208 13.39 7.65 5.00
N GLY A 209 13.23 8.68 5.84
CA GLY A 209 13.26 8.54 7.30
C GLY A 209 12.13 7.62 7.80
N PHE A 210 10.94 7.81 7.29
CA PHE A 210 9.77 6.97 7.60
C PHE A 210 9.97 5.54 7.10
N ALA A 211 10.42 5.36 5.84
CA ALA A 211 10.70 4.05 5.28
C ALA A 211 11.70 3.27 6.14
N ARG A 212 12.76 3.94 6.62
CA ARG A 212 13.77 3.34 7.49
C ARG A 212 13.21 2.94 8.86
N GLU A 213 12.29 3.73 9.42
CA GLU A 213 11.73 3.51 10.75
C GLU A 213 10.70 2.38 10.78
N VAL A 214 9.84 2.30 9.76
CA VAL A 214 8.60 1.51 9.80
C VAL A 214 8.71 0.20 9.02
N ALA A 215 9.52 0.17 7.95
CA ALA A 215 9.58 -1.00 7.10
C ALA A 215 10.37 -2.16 7.74
N THR A 216 9.89 -3.38 7.50
CA THR A 216 10.63 -4.61 7.81
C THR A 216 11.57 -5.00 6.66
N ARG A 217 11.21 -4.58 5.43
CA ARG A 217 11.97 -4.77 4.19
C ARG A 217 11.81 -3.56 3.28
N THR A 218 12.88 -3.17 2.60
CA THR A 218 12.85 -2.09 1.60
C THR A 218 13.27 -2.62 0.25
N MET A 219 12.51 -2.29 -0.79
CA MET A 219 12.77 -2.62 -2.19
C MET A 219 13.16 -1.34 -2.94
N PHE A 220 14.30 -1.34 -3.58
CA PHE A 220 14.70 -0.28 -4.50
C PHE A 220 14.36 -0.68 -5.92
N LEU A 221 13.36 -0.03 -6.51
CA LEU A 221 12.99 -0.20 -7.91
C LEU A 221 13.81 0.75 -8.79
N TYR A 222 14.38 0.19 -9.84
CA TYR A 222 15.11 0.94 -10.85
C TYR A 222 14.94 0.25 -12.20
N ASP A 223 14.60 1.03 -13.24
CA ASP A 223 14.45 0.52 -14.61
C ASP A 223 13.52 -0.71 -14.74
N GLY A 224 12.43 -0.67 -14.00
CA GLY A 224 11.39 -1.71 -14.03
C GLY A 224 11.72 -3.02 -13.31
N VAL A 225 12.81 -3.09 -12.55
CA VAL A 225 13.21 -4.26 -11.75
C VAL A 225 13.46 -3.90 -10.29
N ILE A 226 13.41 -4.88 -9.41
CA ILE A 226 13.93 -4.74 -8.04
C ILE A 226 15.47 -4.83 -8.14
N ALA A 227 16.13 -3.65 -8.15
CA ALA A 227 17.57 -3.58 -8.30
C ALA A 227 18.33 -3.94 -7.03
N GLU A 228 17.70 -3.72 -5.87
CA GLU A 228 18.21 -4.14 -4.56
C GLU A 228 17.06 -4.26 -3.57
N GLU A 229 17.09 -5.28 -2.71
CA GLU A 229 16.19 -5.37 -1.56
C GLU A 229 16.94 -5.87 -0.33
N ASN A 230 16.62 -5.30 0.83
CA ASN A 230 17.19 -5.69 2.10
C ASN A 230 16.36 -5.14 3.28
N THR A 231 16.79 -5.45 4.51
CA THR A 231 16.31 -4.71 5.69
C THR A 231 16.66 -3.23 5.55
N PRO A 232 15.85 -2.31 6.11
CA PRO A 232 16.10 -0.87 6.00
C PRO A 232 17.51 -0.47 6.42
N ASP A 233 18.00 -0.97 7.54
CA ASP A 233 19.35 -0.63 8.04
C ASP A 233 20.47 -0.98 7.06
N LYS A 234 20.36 -2.12 6.39
CA LYS A 234 21.35 -2.53 5.39
C LYS A 234 21.18 -1.72 4.10
N LEU A 235 19.96 -1.57 3.61
CA LEU A 235 19.71 -0.89 2.34
C LEU A 235 20.10 0.60 2.40
N PHE A 236 19.81 1.29 3.52
CA PHE A 236 20.16 2.70 3.70
C PHE A 236 21.58 2.91 4.23
N GLY A 237 22.13 1.97 5.03
CA GLY A 237 23.45 2.11 5.67
C GLY A 237 24.62 1.56 4.85
N ASP A 238 24.39 0.50 4.08
CA ASP A 238 25.41 -0.17 3.25
C ASP A 238 24.82 -0.62 1.89
N PRO A 239 24.33 0.34 1.05
CA PRO A 239 23.78 0.02 -0.25
C PRO A 239 24.82 -0.63 -1.16
N GLN A 240 24.46 -1.71 -1.86
CA GLN A 240 25.37 -2.43 -2.74
C GLN A 240 25.27 -1.94 -4.18
N SER A 241 24.05 -1.68 -4.67
CA SER A 241 23.83 -1.19 -6.01
C SER A 241 24.40 0.21 -6.23
N PRO A 242 25.24 0.45 -7.26
CA PRO A 242 25.72 1.79 -7.61
C PRO A 242 24.57 2.77 -7.88
N ARG A 243 23.47 2.28 -8.43
CA ARG A 243 22.26 3.08 -8.70
C ARG A 243 21.55 3.49 -7.42
N LEU A 244 21.51 2.61 -6.42
CA LEU A 244 20.96 2.94 -5.11
C LEU A 244 21.82 3.98 -4.40
N LYS A 245 23.15 3.85 -4.43
CA LYS A 245 24.09 4.84 -3.89
C LYS A 245 23.87 6.23 -4.46
N ASP A 246 23.78 6.33 -5.81
CA ASP A 246 23.52 7.61 -6.51
C ASP A 246 22.13 8.16 -6.15
N PHE A 247 21.11 7.31 -6.03
CA PHE A 247 19.77 7.72 -5.62
C PHE A 247 19.76 8.27 -4.18
N LEU A 248 20.32 7.53 -3.23
CA LEU A 248 20.33 7.93 -1.82
C LEU A 248 21.14 9.23 -1.60
N SER A 249 22.25 9.43 -2.31
CA SER A 249 23.05 10.67 -2.20
C SER A 249 22.31 11.94 -2.66
N LYS A 250 21.18 11.81 -3.33
CA LYS A 250 20.34 12.93 -3.82
C LYS A 250 19.10 13.19 -2.94
N VAL A 251 18.71 12.20 -2.12
CA VAL A 251 17.48 12.28 -1.33
C VAL A 251 17.70 12.27 0.18
N LEU A 252 18.91 11.90 0.65
CA LEU A 252 19.39 12.02 2.03
C LEU A 252 20.39 13.19 2.14
#